data_eeed091e2ee8764d4a11956b121fe1d6
#
_entry.id   eeed091e2ee8764d4a11956b121fe1d6
#
_cell.length_a   1.000
_cell.length_b   1.000
_cell.length_c   1.000
_cell.angle_alpha   90.00
_cell.angle_beta   90.00
_cell.angle_gamma   90.00
#
_symmetry.space_group_name_H-M   'P 1'
#
loop_
_entity.id
_entity.type
_entity.pdbx_description
1 polymer ?
#
loop_
_entity_poly.entity_id
_entity_poly.type
_entity_poly.pdbx_seq_one_letter_code
_entity_poly.pdbx_strand_id
1 'polypeptide(L)'
;IDFLRAAGLTGIEEARKLSAEKLLETYDQVNPKRERWKLYGPNVDHYLLDAEPIDVILAGKHHDLDYMWGSTAEEGNSYGPAPDCSVATFEMEAKNVYRAYANAYLRTADAKSEEKVRYVQKYNMANGALARCVGFAERQVEQERRPCYQYYFTRRPPGDDTGAFHSAEHAYVFQTFPRIWRPYTGVDFELSQIMSSYWVNFIRCGDPNGAGLPEWKPFTEHNRMTMELGDEVGMIPVPETPISKFQKEFI
;
A
#
# COMPACT_ATOMS: atom_id res chain seq x y z
N ILE A 1 -16.48 15.38 -15.73
CA ILE A 1 -17.81 15.86 -16.21
C ILE A 1 -18.70 16.20 -15.03
N ASP A 2 -18.83 15.35 -14.01
CA ASP A 2 -19.74 15.59 -12.87
C ASP A 2 -19.31 16.79 -12.02
N PHE A 3 -18.00 16.98 -11.83
CA PHE A 3 -17.46 18.16 -11.16
C PHE A 3 -17.82 19.46 -11.90
N LEU A 4 -17.60 19.52 -13.21
CA LEU A 4 -17.94 20.70 -14.01
C LEU A 4 -19.42 21.03 -13.95
N ARG A 5 -20.27 20.00 -14.06
CA ARG A 5 -21.74 20.14 -13.96
C ARG A 5 -22.16 20.68 -12.59
N ALA A 6 -21.61 20.12 -11.50
CA ALA A 6 -21.89 20.57 -10.14
C ALA A 6 -21.39 21.99 -9.86
N ALA A 7 -20.28 22.38 -10.48
CA ALA A 7 -19.74 23.73 -10.43
C ALA A 7 -20.53 24.74 -11.31
N GLY A 8 -21.50 24.28 -12.13
CA GLY A 8 -22.17 25.13 -13.10
C GLY A 8 -21.28 25.58 -14.25
N LEU A 9 -20.22 24.83 -14.55
CA LEU A 9 -19.21 25.17 -15.57
C LEU A 9 -19.48 24.38 -16.85
N THR A 10 -19.25 25.04 -17.99
CA THR A 10 -19.42 24.46 -19.32
C THR A 10 -18.21 23.71 -19.82
N GLY A 11 -17.03 23.98 -19.24
CA GLY A 11 -15.79 23.33 -19.63
C GLY A 11 -14.59 23.63 -18.74
N ILE A 12 -13.49 23.02 -19.10
CA ILE A 12 -12.23 23.09 -18.32
C ILE A 12 -11.63 24.50 -18.31
N GLU A 13 -11.81 25.25 -19.39
CA GLU A 13 -11.29 26.62 -19.51
C GLU A 13 -11.97 27.60 -18.54
N GLU A 14 -13.23 27.34 -18.20
CA GLU A 14 -13.92 28.10 -17.15
C GLU A 14 -13.42 27.68 -15.76
N ALA A 15 -13.20 26.39 -15.54
CA ALA A 15 -12.65 25.88 -14.29
C ALA A 15 -11.26 26.45 -14.00
N ARG A 16 -10.41 26.61 -15.02
CA ARG A 16 -9.07 27.22 -14.90
C ARG A 16 -9.07 28.67 -14.42
N LYS A 17 -10.19 29.37 -14.55
CA LYS A 17 -10.37 30.75 -14.10
C LYS A 17 -10.78 30.87 -12.64
N LEU A 18 -11.19 29.77 -12.02
CA LEU A 18 -11.58 29.76 -10.63
C LEU A 18 -10.34 29.81 -9.72
N SER A 19 -10.50 30.40 -8.53
CA SER A 19 -9.47 30.29 -7.50
C SER A 19 -9.37 28.85 -6.96
N ALA A 20 -8.23 28.52 -6.36
CA ALA A 20 -8.03 27.23 -5.73
C ALA A 20 -9.05 26.96 -4.61
N GLU A 21 -9.38 27.99 -3.83
CA GLU A 21 -10.39 27.91 -2.78
C GLU A 21 -11.77 27.54 -3.36
N LYS A 22 -12.16 28.19 -4.47
CA LYS A 22 -13.44 27.92 -5.11
C LYS A 22 -13.50 26.51 -5.71
N LEU A 23 -12.39 26.02 -6.26
CA LEU A 23 -12.27 24.64 -6.73
C LEU A 23 -12.41 23.63 -5.58
N LEU A 24 -11.79 23.92 -4.43
CA LEU A 24 -11.89 23.06 -3.24
C LEU A 24 -13.32 23.07 -2.65
N GLU A 25 -13.96 24.22 -2.51
CA GLU A 25 -15.36 24.34 -2.08
C GLU A 25 -16.28 23.48 -2.97
N THR A 26 -16.14 23.63 -4.28
CA THR A 26 -16.94 22.86 -5.25
C THR A 26 -16.64 21.36 -5.12
N TYR A 27 -15.36 21.01 -4.95
CA TYR A 27 -14.98 19.62 -4.71
C TYR A 27 -15.66 19.02 -3.47
N ASP A 28 -15.62 19.73 -2.34
CA ASP A 28 -16.27 19.27 -1.10
C ASP A 28 -17.80 19.16 -1.26
N GLN A 29 -18.43 20.01 -2.07
CA GLN A 29 -19.87 19.91 -2.39
C GLN A 29 -20.23 18.66 -3.19
N VAL A 30 -19.41 18.30 -4.19
CA VAL A 30 -19.64 17.10 -5.03
C VAL A 30 -19.13 15.82 -4.39
N ASN A 31 -18.29 15.92 -3.39
CA ASN A 31 -17.71 14.80 -2.68
C ASN A 31 -17.83 14.94 -1.15
N PRO A 32 -19.07 14.97 -0.63
CA PRO A 32 -19.32 15.20 0.80
C PRO A 32 -18.69 14.14 1.71
N LYS A 33 -18.43 12.92 1.20
CA LYS A 33 -17.72 11.86 1.91
C LYS A 33 -16.20 11.96 1.83
N ARG A 34 -15.67 12.97 1.14
CA ARG A 34 -14.23 13.21 0.92
C ARG A 34 -13.46 11.98 0.41
N GLU A 35 -14.10 11.18 -0.43
CA GLU A 35 -13.49 10.05 -1.12
C GLU A 35 -12.57 10.55 -2.25
N ARG A 36 -11.45 11.18 -1.86
CA ARG A 36 -10.56 11.95 -2.77
C ARG A 36 -10.04 11.10 -3.93
N TRP A 37 -9.70 9.85 -3.67
CA TRP A 37 -9.19 8.93 -4.69
C TRP A 37 -10.20 8.52 -5.75
N LYS A 38 -11.49 8.66 -5.51
CA LYS A 38 -12.51 8.36 -6.52
C LYS A 38 -12.64 9.44 -7.59
N LEU A 39 -12.22 10.67 -7.30
CA LEU A 39 -12.35 11.79 -8.23
C LEU A 39 -11.02 12.25 -8.83
N TYR A 40 -9.91 12.07 -8.12
CA TYR A 40 -8.59 12.58 -8.50
C TYR A 40 -7.51 11.50 -8.37
N GLY A 41 -7.81 10.31 -8.83
CA GLY A 41 -6.83 9.24 -9.00
C GLY A 41 -6.24 9.22 -10.42
N PRO A 42 -5.27 8.34 -10.65
CA PRO A 42 -4.86 8.01 -12.00
C PRO A 42 -6.08 7.58 -12.82
N ASN A 43 -6.14 7.99 -14.07
CA ASN A 43 -7.22 7.61 -14.98
C ASN A 43 -6.63 7.09 -16.29
N VAL A 44 -7.37 6.20 -16.95
CA VAL A 44 -7.04 5.73 -18.29
C VAL A 44 -7.41 6.83 -19.27
N ASP A 45 -6.41 7.54 -19.77
CA ASP A 45 -6.54 8.69 -20.68
C ASP A 45 -6.12 8.35 -22.12
N HIS A 46 -5.64 7.13 -22.35
CA HIS A 46 -5.10 6.65 -23.62
C HIS A 46 -3.92 7.47 -24.18
N TYR A 47 -3.27 8.24 -23.27
CA TYR A 47 -2.05 9.00 -23.54
C TYR A 47 -0.90 8.53 -22.66
N LEU A 48 -1.09 8.51 -21.35
CA LEU A 48 -0.14 8.00 -20.37
C LEU A 48 -0.50 6.56 -19.95
N LEU A 49 -1.77 6.28 -19.75
CA LEU A 49 -2.29 4.97 -19.38
C LEU A 49 -3.29 4.50 -20.43
N ASP A 50 -2.92 3.46 -21.18
CA ASP A 50 -3.78 2.86 -22.20
C ASP A 50 -4.86 1.95 -21.61
N ALA A 51 -4.61 1.39 -20.42
CA ALA A 51 -5.51 0.52 -19.68
C ALA A 51 -5.28 0.67 -18.17
N GLU A 52 -6.16 0.11 -17.36
CA GLU A 52 -5.95 0.03 -15.92
C GLU A 52 -4.61 -0.68 -15.61
N PRO A 53 -3.77 -0.15 -14.70
CA PRO A 53 -2.47 -0.75 -14.41
C PRO A 53 -2.55 -2.24 -14.03
N ILE A 54 -3.61 -2.64 -13.32
CA ILE A 54 -3.80 -4.04 -12.95
C ILE A 54 -4.04 -4.93 -14.18
N ASP A 55 -4.82 -4.48 -15.16
CA ASP A 55 -5.07 -5.23 -16.39
C ASP A 55 -3.79 -5.37 -17.21
N VAL A 56 -2.93 -4.34 -17.22
CA VAL A 56 -1.62 -4.37 -17.87
C VAL A 56 -0.71 -5.42 -17.23
N ILE A 57 -0.70 -5.48 -15.90
CA ILE A 57 0.09 -6.46 -15.13
C ILE A 57 -0.44 -7.89 -15.38
N LEU A 58 -1.74 -8.10 -15.24
CA LEU A 58 -2.37 -9.40 -15.45
C LEU A 58 -2.16 -9.93 -16.87
N ALA A 59 -2.18 -9.05 -17.87
CA ALA A 59 -1.89 -9.39 -19.26
C ALA A 59 -0.39 -9.55 -19.58
N GLY A 60 0.50 -9.34 -18.63
CA GLY A 60 1.95 -9.39 -18.85
C GLY A 60 2.48 -8.30 -19.79
N LYS A 61 1.80 -7.18 -19.90
CA LYS A 61 2.17 -6.07 -20.79
C LYS A 61 2.97 -4.95 -20.12
N HIS A 62 3.18 -5.03 -18.80
CA HIS A 62 4.05 -4.09 -18.09
C HIS A 62 5.53 -4.33 -18.48
N HIS A 63 6.38 -3.33 -18.21
CA HIS A 63 7.80 -3.43 -18.53
C HIS A 63 8.48 -4.54 -17.73
N ASP A 64 9.38 -5.29 -18.38
CA ASP A 64 10.19 -6.32 -17.73
C ASP A 64 11.42 -5.67 -17.10
N LEU A 65 11.26 -5.24 -15.86
CA LEU A 65 12.27 -4.55 -15.05
C LEU A 65 12.54 -5.34 -13.79
N ASP A 66 13.67 -5.05 -13.14
CA ASP A 66 13.90 -5.46 -11.76
C ASP A 66 13.01 -4.63 -10.84
N TYR A 67 12.29 -5.28 -9.92
CA TYR A 67 11.38 -4.61 -9.00
C TYR A 67 11.81 -4.83 -7.55
N MET A 68 11.81 -3.76 -6.77
CA MET A 68 11.93 -3.82 -5.32
C MET A 68 10.77 -3.04 -4.71
N TRP A 69 9.92 -3.72 -4.00
CA TRP A 69 8.77 -3.11 -3.37
C TRP A 69 8.29 -3.87 -2.13
N GLY A 70 7.39 -3.29 -1.38
CA GLY A 70 6.84 -3.94 -0.19
C GLY A 70 5.76 -3.09 0.46
N SER A 71 5.49 -3.39 1.71
CA SER A 71 4.50 -2.69 2.50
C SER A 71 4.95 -2.56 3.95
N THR A 72 4.27 -1.68 4.69
CA THR A 72 4.43 -1.58 6.14
C THR A 72 3.42 -2.48 6.85
N ALA A 73 3.75 -2.91 8.06
CA ALA A 73 2.91 -3.84 8.82
C ALA A 73 1.59 -3.20 9.32
N GLU A 74 1.54 -1.88 9.42
CA GLU A 74 0.39 -1.16 9.97
C GLU A 74 0.00 0.03 9.08
N GLU A 75 -0.06 -0.18 7.76
CA GLU A 75 -0.36 0.82 6.71
C GLU A 75 -1.52 1.76 7.07
N GLY A 76 -2.57 1.24 7.67
CA GLY A 76 -3.78 2.01 8.01
C GLY A 76 -3.60 3.04 9.12
N ASN A 77 -2.58 2.89 9.96
CA ASN A 77 -2.45 3.70 11.18
C ASN A 77 -2.17 5.19 10.91
N SER A 78 -1.63 5.54 9.74
CA SER A 78 -1.45 6.95 9.33
C SER A 78 -2.75 7.73 9.18
N TYR A 79 -3.87 7.04 9.04
CA TYR A 79 -5.18 7.65 8.77
C TYR A 79 -6.05 7.76 10.03
N GLY A 80 -5.44 7.50 11.18
CA GLY A 80 -6.12 7.50 12.48
C GLY A 80 -6.80 6.17 12.83
N PRO A 81 -7.49 6.10 13.97
CA PRO A 81 -8.19 4.90 14.36
C PRO A 81 -9.31 4.54 13.37
N ALA A 82 -9.51 3.25 13.17
CA ALA A 82 -10.65 2.78 12.41
C ALA A 82 -11.95 3.35 13.03
N PRO A 83 -12.89 3.85 12.21
CA PRO A 83 -14.14 4.38 12.73
C PRO A 83 -14.92 3.29 13.47
N ASP A 84 -15.63 3.69 14.51
CA ASP A 84 -16.56 2.78 15.17
C ASP A 84 -17.61 2.33 14.18
N CYS A 85 -17.69 1.02 14.00
CA CYS A 85 -18.53 0.40 13.00
C CYS A 85 -19.21 -0.82 13.62
N SER A 86 -20.53 -0.85 13.57
CA SER A 86 -21.29 -2.03 13.98
C SER A 86 -21.03 -3.21 13.04
N VAL A 87 -21.26 -4.42 13.55
CA VAL A 87 -21.19 -5.63 12.70
C VAL A 87 -22.09 -5.50 11.48
N ALA A 88 -23.31 -4.96 11.64
CA ALA A 88 -24.24 -4.75 10.53
C ALA A 88 -23.71 -3.77 9.46
N THR A 89 -23.08 -2.68 9.89
CA THR A 89 -22.46 -1.71 8.98
C THR A 89 -21.28 -2.35 8.24
N PHE A 90 -20.43 -3.08 8.95
CA PHE A 90 -19.32 -3.82 8.35
C PHE A 90 -19.76 -4.83 7.30
N GLU A 91 -20.83 -5.59 7.60
CA GLU A 91 -21.41 -6.54 6.64
C GLU A 91 -21.98 -5.84 5.39
N MET A 92 -22.64 -4.70 5.57
CA MET A 92 -23.16 -3.90 4.47
C MET A 92 -22.02 -3.36 3.59
N GLU A 93 -20.96 -2.84 4.19
CA GLU A 93 -19.75 -2.36 3.47
C GLU A 93 -19.07 -3.49 2.71
N ALA A 94 -18.91 -4.66 3.34
CA ALA A 94 -18.36 -5.83 2.68
C ALA A 94 -19.19 -6.26 1.45
N LYS A 95 -20.52 -6.21 1.54
CA LYS A 95 -21.42 -6.49 0.39
C LYS A 95 -21.23 -5.47 -0.74
N ASN A 96 -21.05 -4.21 -0.40
CA ASN A 96 -20.84 -3.15 -1.41
C ASN A 96 -19.47 -3.30 -2.12
N VAL A 97 -18.42 -3.67 -1.38
CA VAL A 97 -17.05 -3.82 -1.92
C VAL A 97 -16.90 -5.14 -2.67
N TYR A 98 -17.20 -6.24 -2.02
CA TYR A 98 -16.90 -7.59 -2.53
C TYR A 98 -18.04 -8.24 -3.31
N ARG A 99 -19.25 -7.63 -3.34
CA ARG A 99 -20.40 -8.07 -4.15
C ARG A 99 -20.67 -9.57 -4.00
N ALA A 100 -20.54 -10.36 -5.08
CA ALA A 100 -20.77 -11.81 -5.06
C ALA A 100 -19.85 -12.56 -4.09
N TYR A 101 -18.67 -12.02 -3.77
CA TYR A 101 -17.68 -12.62 -2.89
C TYR A 101 -17.83 -12.17 -1.42
N ALA A 102 -18.77 -11.30 -1.09
CA ALA A 102 -18.94 -10.75 0.24
C ALA A 102 -19.10 -11.81 1.35
N ASN A 103 -19.88 -12.86 1.08
CA ASN A 103 -20.06 -13.93 2.05
C ASN A 103 -18.77 -14.73 2.31
N ALA A 104 -17.92 -14.89 1.30
CA ALA A 104 -16.62 -15.52 1.47
C ALA A 104 -15.69 -14.61 2.31
N TYR A 105 -15.63 -13.32 2.00
CA TYR A 105 -14.90 -12.35 2.80
C TYR A 105 -15.33 -12.31 4.26
N LEU A 106 -16.64 -12.23 4.53
CA LEU A 106 -17.19 -12.20 5.89
C LEU A 106 -16.87 -13.46 6.70
N ARG A 107 -16.88 -14.63 6.06
CA ARG A 107 -16.41 -15.87 6.70
C ARG A 107 -14.93 -15.83 7.03
N THR A 108 -14.11 -15.30 6.12
CA THR A 108 -12.66 -15.16 6.31
C THR A 108 -12.33 -14.16 7.41
N ALA A 109 -13.02 -13.03 7.43
CA ALA A 109 -12.82 -11.97 8.43
C ALA A 109 -13.27 -12.40 9.84
N ASP A 110 -14.27 -13.28 9.94
CA ASP A 110 -14.89 -13.77 11.19
C ASP A 110 -15.17 -12.65 12.22
N ALA A 111 -15.61 -11.50 11.74
CA ALA A 111 -15.83 -10.29 12.54
C ALA A 111 -17.24 -10.26 13.13
N LYS A 112 -17.51 -11.08 14.14
CA LYS A 112 -18.83 -11.25 14.79
C LYS A 112 -19.08 -10.32 15.99
N SER A 113 -18.13 -9.47 16.33
CA SER A 113 -18.24 -8.47 17.38
C SER A 113 -17.64 -7.15 16.93
N GLU A 114 -18.06 -6.04 17.53
CA GLU A 114 -17.50 -4.72 17.20
C GLU A 114 -15.98 -4.63 17.46
N GLU A 115 -15.48 -5.33 18.46
CA GLU A 115 -14.04 -5.44 18.73
C GLU A 115 -13.32 -6.11 17.55
N LYS A 116 -13.86 -7.22 17.04
CA LYS A 116 -13.32 -7.91 15.86
C LYS A 116 -13.44 -7.06 14.59
N VAL A 117 -14.54 -6.35 14.42
CA VAL A 117 -14.72 -5.41 13.31
C VAL A 117 -13.62 -4.34 13.34
N ARG A 118 -13.38 -3.70 14.50
CA ARG A 118 -12.30 -2.71 14.66
C ARG A 118 -10.93 -3.31 14.32
N TYR A 119 -10.65 -4.53 14.78
CA TYR A 119 -9.41 -5.21 14.47
C TYR A 119 -9.24 -5.43 12.96
N VAL A 120 -10.26 -5.99 12.30
CA VAL A 120 -10.23 -6.22 10.84
C VAL A 120 -10.06 -4.91 10.07
N GLN A 121 -10.79 -3.88 10.42
CA GLN A 121 -10.69 -2.57 9.78
C GLN A 121 -9.31 -1.93 9.99
N LYS A 122 -8.74 -2.03 11.18
CA LYS A 122 -7.39 -1.52 11.48
C LYS A 122 -6.34 -2.08 10.53
N TYR A 123 -6.40 -3.38 10.26
CA TYR A 123 -5.40 -4.05 9.42
C TYR A 123 -5.83 -4.23 7.95
N ASN A 124 -6.98 -3.70 7.55
CA ASN A 124 -7.50 -3.89 6.20
C ASN A 124 -6.56 -3.33 5.13
N MET A 125 -6.01 -2.13 5.35
CA MET A 125 -5.04 -1.54 4.42
C MET A 125 -3.74 -2.33 4.33
N ALA A 126 -3.19 -2.77 5.47
CA ALA A 126 -1.98 -3.58 5.51
C ALA A 126 -2.18 -4.94 4.80
N ASN A 127 -3.31 -5.60 5.04
CA ASN A 127 -3.67 -6.83 4.33
C ASN A 127 -3.78 -6.60 2.81
N GLY A 128 -4.42 -5.51 2.38
CA GLY A 128 -4.56 -5.18 0.96
C GLY A 128 -3.24 -4.77 0.31
N ALA A 129 -2.37 -4.06 1.01
CA ALA A 129 -1.03 -3.72 0.52
C ALA A 129 -0.18 -5.00 0.35
N LEU A 130 -0.14 -5.85 1.37
CA LEU A 130 0.57 -7.12 1.30
C LEU A 130 0.02 -8.01 0.18
N ALA A 131 -1.31 -8.12 0.04
CA ALA A 131 -1.95 -8.89 -1.02
C ALA A 131 -1.48 -8.44 -2.42
N ARG A 132 -1.43 -7.13 -2.66
CA ARG A 132 -0.93 -6.56 -3.94
C ARG A 132 0.54 -6.86 -4.16
N CYS A 133 1.38 -6.70 -3.13
CA CYS A 133 2.81 -7.00 -3.22
C CYS A 133 3.05 -8.46 -3.59
N VAL A 134 2.40 -9.38 -2.87
CA VAL A 134 2.55 -10.82 -3.11
C VAL A 134 1.96 -11.22 -4.47
N GLY A 135 0.76 -10.74 -4.80
CA GLY A 135 0.12 -11.03 -6.08
C GLY A 135 0.94 -10.59 -7.28
N PHE A 136 1.57 -9.41 -7.20
CA PHE A 136 2.50 -8.97 -8.25
C PHE A 136 3.74 -9.86 -8.35
N ALA A 137 4.37 -10.22 -7.22
CA ALA A 137 5.55 -11.09 -7.26
C ALA A 137 5.23 -12.48 -7.78
N GLU A 138 4.08 -13.05 -7.42
CA GLU A 138 3.60 -14.30 -7.99
C GLU A 138 3.40 -14.19 -9.50
N ARG A 139 2.83 -13.07 -9.95
CA ARG A 139 2.62 -12.82 -11.38
C ARG A 139 3.95 -12.67 -12.14
N GLN A 140 4.97 -12.02 -11.55
CA GLN A 140 6.31 -11.96 -12.12
C GLN A 140 6.90 -13.36 -12.32
N VAL A 141 6.75 -14.24 -11.33
CA VAL A 141 7.21 -15.64 -11.40
C VAL A 141 6.44 -16.42 -12.47
N GLU A 142 5.11 -16.35 -12.46
CA GLU A 142 4.25 -17.06 -13.43
C GLU A 142 4.51 -16.64 -14.89
N GLN A 143 4.90 -15.40 -15.08
CA GLN A 143 5.21 -14.84 -16.41
C GLN A 143 6.69 -14.94 -16.77
N GLU A 144 7.50 -15.67 -15.97
CA GLU A 144 8.96 -15.86 -16.18
C GLU A 144 9.72 -14.53 -16.36
N ARG A 145 9.35 -13.52 -15.55
CA ARG A 145 9.92 -12.18 -15.63
C ARG A 145 11.09 -11.98 -14.69
N ARG A 146 11.71 -10.80 -14.77
CA ARG A 146 12.83 -10.41 -13.92
C ARG A 146 12.50 -10.50 -12.43
N PRO A 147 13.52 -10.67 -11.58
CA PRO A 147 13.35 -10.83 -10.13
C PRO A 147 12.57 -9.68 -9.49
N CYS A 148 11.77 -10.03 -8.49
CA CYS A 148 11.11 -9.09 -7.60
C CYS A 148 11.64 -9.29 -6.18
N TYR A 149 12.18 -8.23 -5.59
CA TYR A 149 12.63 -8.21 -4.19
C TYR A 149 11.51 -7.61 -3.34
N GLN A 150 11.00 -8.40 -2.40
CA GLN A 150 9.94 -7.96 -1.50
C GLN A 150 10.48 -7.59 -0.13
N TYR A 151 9.97 -6.48 0.45
CA TYR A 151 10.19 -6.15 1.85
C TYR A 151 8.87 -6.07 2.63
N TYR A 152 8.99 -6.24 3.94
CA TYR A 152 7.94 -6.02 4.90
C TYR A 152 8.50 -5.20 6.06
N PHE A 153 8.10 -3.93 6.15
CA PHE A 153 8.61 -3.02 7.17
C PHE A 153 7.81 -3.18 8.46
N THR A 154 8.48 -3.65 9.51
CA THR A 154 7.87 -3.95 10.81
C THR A 154 8.36 -3.04 11.93
N ARG A 155 9.42 -2.23 11.69
CA ARG A 155 9.92 -1.30 12.70
C ARG A 155 8.84 -0.31 13.09
N ARG A 156 8.60 -0.19 14.39
CA ARG A 156 7.69 0.81 14.97
C ARG A 156 8.51 2.03 15.37
N PRO A 157 8.47 3.15 14.63
CA PRO A 157 9.20 4.35 14.99
C PRO A 157 8.83 4.85 16.38
N PRO A 158 9.80 5.33 17.18
CA PRO A 158 9.53 5.79 18.54
C PRO A 158 8.73 7.10 18.56
N GLY A 159 8.13 7.42 19.73
CA GLY A 159 7.50 8.71 20.00
C GLY A 159 5.98 8.67 20.14
N ASP A 160 5.31 7.70 19.53
CA ASP A 160 3.87 7.44 19.70
C ASP A 160 3.52 5.97 19.37
N ASP A 161 2.23 5.63 19.46
CA ASP A 161 1.71 4.28 19.22
C ASP A 161 1.22 4.04 17.77
N THR A 162 1.63 4.88 16.84
CA THR A 162 1.21 4.75 15.42
C THR A 162 1.74 3.46 14.78
N GLY A 163 2.80 2.88 15.33
CA GLY A 163 3.35 1.61 14.85
C GLY A 163 4.12 1.74 13.54
N ALA A 164 4.21 0.65 12.79
CA ALA A 164 4.82 0.63 11.46
C ALA A 164 3.83 1.19 10.42
N PHE A 165 3.57 2.50 10.49
CA PHE A 165 2.55 3.21 9.73
C PHE A 165 2.96 3.43 8.26
N HIS A 166 1.99 3.77 7.41
CA HIS A 166 2.22 4.09 6.00
C HIS A 166 3.27 5.18 5.80
N SER A 167 4.29 4.89 4.97
CA SER A 167 5.44 5.76 4.71
C SER A 167 6.45 5.91 5.86
N ALA A 168 6.33 5.12 6.94
CA ALA A 168 7.30 5.17 8.06
C ALA A 168 8.72 4.83 7.59
N GLU A 169 8.86 3.92 6.63
CA GLU A 169 10.12 3.46 6.07
C GLU A 169 10.89 4.55 5.31
N HIS A 170 10.21 5.59 4.82
CA HIS A 170 10.86 6.68 4.08
C HIS A 170 11.94 7.38 4.91
N ALA A 171 11.69 7.59 6.21
CA ALA A 171 12.66 8.23 7.12
C ALA A 171 13.97 7.43 7.21
N TYR A 172 13.86 6.11 7.13
CA TYR A 172 14.99 5.18 7.19
C TYR A 172 15.73 5.12 5.86
N VAL A 173 15.03 4.97 4.75
CA VAL A 173 15.62 4.91 3.41
C VAL A 173 16.38 6.20 3.08
N PHE A 174 15.78 7.36 3.35
CA PHE A 174 16.34 8.67 3.02
C PHE A 174 17.16 9.30 4.14
N GLN A 175 17.33 8.61 5.29
CA GLN A 175 18.12 9.07 6.44
C GLN A 175 17.73 10.47 6.93
N THR A 176 16.42 10.74 6.99
CA THR A 176 15.88 12.08 7.28
C THR A 176 15.53 12.32 8.73
N PHE A 177 15.98 11.46 9.65
CA PHE A 177 15.70 11.55 11.09
C PHE A 177 15.92 12.93 11.71
N PRO A 178 16.99 13.69 11.36
CA PRO A 178 17.21 15.03 11.93
C PRO A 178 16.11 16.05 11.60
N ARG A 179 15.23 15.73 10.64
CA ARG A 179 14.11 16.59 10.21
C ARG A 179 12.77 16.18 10.79
N ILE A 180 12.75 15.14 11.63
CA ILE A 180 11.55 14.51 12.17
C ILE A 180 11.59 14.61 13.71
N TRP A 181 10.46 14.89 14.32
CA TRP A 181 10.34 15.10 15.77
C TRP A 181 10.55 13.85 16.63
N ARG A 182 10.53 12.65 16.03
CA ARG A 182 10.60 11.36 16.73
C ARG A 182 11.97 11.12 17.37
N PRO A 183 12.03 10.60 18.61
CA PRO A 183 13.28 10.34 19.31
C PRO A 183 13.94 9.03 18.86
N TYR A 184 14.42 9.00 17.63
CA TYR A 184 15.09 7.83 17.06
C TYR A 184 16.31 7.41 17.89
N THR A 185 16.55 6.11 18.00
CA THR A 185 17.60 5.49 18.82
C THR A 185 18.65 4.78 17.97
N GLY A 186 19.64 4.12 18.60
CA GLY A 186 20.72 3.40 17.90
C GLY A 186 20.21 2.39 16.89
N VAL A 187 19.21 1.58 17.26
CA VAL A 187 18.62 0.57 16.37
C VAL A 187 17.98 1.19 15.13
N ASP A 188 17.39 2.38 15.25
CA ASP A 188 16.83 3.09 14.11
C ASP A 188 17.90 3.57 13.14
N PHE A 189 19.03 4.07 13.67
CA PHE A 189 20.17 4.49 12.84
C PHE A 189 20.83 3.31 12.14
N GLU A 190 20.97 2.18 12.81
CA GLU A 190 21.52 0.94 12.22
C GLU A 190 20.60 0.43 11.10
N LEU A 191 19.31 0.31 11.36
CA LEU A 191 18.32 -0.07 10.35
C LEU A 191 18.32 0.90 9.15
N SER A 192 18.42 2.20 9.41
CA SER A 192 18.47 3.23 8.37
C SER A 192 19.72 3.07 7.47
N GLN A 193 20.89 2.73 8.04
CA GLN A 193 22.09 2.44 7.26
C GLN A 193 21.88 1.22 6.34
N ILE A 194 21.33 0.14 6.89
CA ILE A 194 21.04 -1.09 6.14
C ILE A 194 20.06 -0.79 4.99
N MET A 195 18.92 -0.16 5.30
CA MET A 195 17.88 0.14 4.32
C MET A 195 18.40 1.06 3.21
N SER A 196 19.04 2.17 3.56
CA SER A 196 19.64 3.08 2.57
C SER A 196 20.62 2.35 1.66
N SER A 197 21.44 1.44 2.22
CA SER A 197 22.39 0.63 1.44
C SER A 197 21.70 -0.30 0.46
N TYR A 198 20.62 -1.00 0.86
CA TYR A 198 19.84 -1.83 -0.04
C TYR A 198 19.25 -1.02 -1.22
N TRP A 199 18.65 0.14 -0.94
CA TRP A 199 18.08 1.00 -1.99
C TRP A 199 19.14 1.52 -2.94
N VAL A 200 20.29 1.97 -2.43
CA VAL A 200 21.42 2.45 -3.24
C VAL A 200 21.97 1.34 -4.13
N ASN A 201 22.15 0.14 -3.60
CA ASN A 201 22.65 -1.00 -4.38
C ASN A 201 21.64 -1.36 -5.49
N PHE A 202 20.37 -1.50 -5.15
CA PHE A 202 19.32 -1.82 -6.11
C PHE A 202 19.22 -0.76 -7.22
N ILE A 203 19.26 0.53 -6.90
CA ILE A 203 19.24 1.61 -7.89
C ILE A 203 20.44 1.52 -8.84
N ARG A 204 21.60 1.06 -8.36
CA ARG A 204 22.83 0.96 -9.16
C ARG A 204 22.86 -0.24 -10.10
N CYS A 205 22.35 -1.38 -9.66
CA CYS A 205 22.57 -2.62 -10.41
C CYS A 205 21.37 -3.60 -10.43
N GLY A 206 20.21 -3.22 -9.89
CA GLY A 206 19.03 -4.10 -9.83
C GLY A 206 19.08 -5.19 -8.75
N ASP A 207 20.15 -5.22 -7.95
CA ASP A 207 20.35 -6.15 -6.84
C ASP A 207 20.56 -5.36 -5.54
N PRO A 208 19.73 -5.57 -4.48
CA PRO A 208 19.89 -4.85 -3.21
C PRO A 208 21.11 -5.31 -2.40
N ASN A 209 21.67 -6.48 -2.67
CA ASN A 209 22.71 -7.10 -1.87
C ASN A 209 24.04 -6.34 -1.90
N GLY A 210 24.84 -6.50 -0.85
CA GLY A 210 26.16 -5.87 -0.73
C GLY A 210 26.92 -6.36 0.50
N ALA A 211 28.21 -6.03 0.56
CA ALA A 211 29.06 -6.44 1.66
C ALA A 211 28.53 -5.95 3.01
N GLY A 212 28.44 -6.86 3.97
CA GLY A 212 28.00 -6.56 5.34
C GLY A 212 26.49 -6.44 5.52
N LEU A 213 25.70 -6.63 4.46
CA LEU A 213 24.23 -6.66 4.53
C LEU A 213 23.73 -8.12 4.66
N PRO A 214 22.63 -8.37 5.40
CA PRO A 214 21.93 -9.64 5.33
C PRO A 214 21.53 -9.98 3.90
N GLU A 215 21.63 -11.25 3.50
CA GLU A 215 21.32 -11.68 2.14
C GLU A 215 19.81 -11.50 1.87
N TRP A 216 19.48 -10.72 0.84
CA TRP A 216 18.10 -10.53 0.35
C TRP A 216 17.89 -11.34 -0.92
N LYS A 217 17.16 -12.47 -0.81
CA LYS A 217 16.86 -13.33 -1.96
C LYS A 217 15.61 -12.83 -2.67
N PRO A 218 15.58 -12.84 -4.02
CA PRO A 218 14.38 -12.49 -4.77
C PRO A 218 13.25 -13.48 -4.50
N PHE A 219 12.02 -13.01 -4.66
CA PHE A 219 10.85 -13.86 -4.60
C PHE A 219 10.82 -14.78 -5.84
N THR A 220 10.66 -16.08 -5.61
CA THR A 220 10.58 -17.10 -6.67
C THR A 220 9.55 -18.15 -6.29
N GLU A 221 9.26 -19.08 -7.19
CA GLU A 221 8.41 -20.24 -6.90
C GLU A 221 8.89 -21.02 -5.67
N HIS A 222 10.22 -21.17 -5.52
CA HIS A 222 10.86 -21.94 -4.44
C HIS A 222 11.28 -21.07 -3.25
N ASN A 223 11.22 -19.76 -3.37
CA ASN A 223 11.55 -18.82 -2.30
C ASN A 223 10.43 -17.79 -2.11
N ARG A 224 9.39 -18.20 -1.39
CA ARG A 224 8.23 -17.36 -1.06
C ARG A 224 8.46 -16.61 0.26
N MET A 225 9.51 -15.81 0.28
CA MET A 225 9.94 -15.05 1.46
C MET A 225 10.02 -13.56 1.15
N THR A 226 10.01 -12.76 2.20
CA THR A 226 10.16 -11.30 2.16
C THR A 226 11.28 -10.88 3.11
N MET A 227 11.96 -9.78 2.81
CA MET A 227 12.92 -9.16 3.73
C MET A 227 12.17 -8.41 4.82
N GLU A 228 12.25 -8.88 6.06
CA GLU A 228 11.81 -8.09 7.20
C GLU A 228 12.78 -6.94 7.45
N LEU A 229 12.23 -5.73 7.58
CA LEU A 229 12.93 -4.50 7.92
C LEU A 229 12.33 -3.98 9.23
N GLY A 230 12.85 -4.49 10.34
CA GLY A 230 12.32 -4.28 11.67
C GLY A 230 13.41 -4.12 12.73
N ASP A 231 13.12 -4.57 13.94
CA ASP A 231 14.12 -4.65 15.03
C ASP A 231 15.24 -5.65 14.67
N GLU A 232 14.89 -6.63 13.85
CA GLU A 232 15.81 -7.52 13.17
C GLU A 232 15.65 -7.35 11.66
N VAL A 233 16.72 -7.64 10.90
CA VAL A 233 16.73 -7.58 9.44
C VAL A 233 17.07 -8.96 8.90
N GLY A 234 16.16 -9.54 8.13
CA GLY A 234 16.38 -10.87 7.57
C GLY A 234 15.21 -11.39 6.74
N MET A 235 15.45 -12.50 6.06
CA MET A 235 14.39 -13.16 5.28
C MET A 235 13.41 -13.89 6.18
N ILE A 236 12.12 -13.59 6.06
CA ILE A 236 11.02 -14.26 6.74
C ILE A 236 10.02 -14.82 5.73
N PRO A 237 9.25 -15.86 6.08
CA PRO A 237 8.08 -16.25 5.29
C PRO A 237 7.13 -15.05 5.12
N VAL A 238 6.58 -14.87 3.92
CA VAL A 238 5.60 -13.78 3.70
C VAL A 238 4.48 -13.89 4.74
N PRO A 239 4.22 -12.83 5.54
CA PRO A 239 3.27 -12.89 6.67
C PRO A 239 1.81 -12.76 6.20
N GLU A 240 1.41 -13.61 5.25
CA GLU A 240 0.04 -13.62 4.73
C GLU A 240 -0.96 -14.01 5.81
N THR A 241 -2.03 -13.23 5.93
CA THR A 241 -3.19 -13.53 6.75
C THR A 241 -4.29 -14.18 5.90
N PRO A 242 -5.31 -14.80 6.51
CA PRO A 242 -6.48 -15.25 5.74
C PRO A 242 -7.14 -14.15 4.92
N ILE A 243 -7.16 -12.92 5.44
CA ILE A 243 -7.72 -11.75 4.75
C ILE A 243 -6.84 -11.33 3.57
N SER A 244 -5.52 -11.24 3.75
CA SER A 244 -4.63 -10.86 2.64
C SER A 244 -4.65 -11.92 1.53
N LYS A 245 -4.70 -13.19 1.87
CA LYS A 245 -4.88 -14.28 0.88
C LYS A 245 -6.17 -14.13 0.10
N PHE A 246 -7.29 -13.90 0.81
CA PHE A 246 -8.58 -13.64 0.15
C PHE A 246 -8.51 -12.41 -0.77
N GLN A 247 -7.94 -11.31 -0.28
CA GLN A 247 -7.83 -10.08 -1.07
C GLN A 247 -6.94 -10.26 -2.30
N LYS A 248 -5.88 -11.08 -2.21
CA LYS A 248 -5.02 -11.42 -3.34
C LYS A 248 -5.76 -12.17 -4.45
N GLU A 249 -6.64 -13.09 -4.10
CA GLU A 249 -7.49 -13.82 -5.07
C GLU A 249 -8.55 -12.92 -5.72
N PHE A 250 -8.83 -11.76 -5.12
CA PHE A 250 -9.82 -10.81 -5.61
C PHE A 250 -9.23 -9.73 -6.54
N ILE A 251 -7.90 -9.55 -6.50
CA ILE A 251 -7.17 -8.63 -7.38
C ILE A 251 -6.94 -9.30 -8.74
#